data_4c05b84fbb6a9c4cf9c53ffcd80c64a3
#
_entry.id   4c05b84fbb6a9c4cf9c53ffcd80c64a3
#
_cell.length_a   1.000
_cell.length_b   1.000
_cell.length_c   1.000
_cell.angle_alpha   90.00
_cell.angle_beta   90.00
_cell.angle_gamma   90.00
#
_symmetry.space_group_name_H-M   'P 1'
#
loop_
_entity.id
_entity.type
_entity.pdbx_description
1 polymer ?
#
loop_
_entity_poly.entity_id
_entity_poly.type
_entity_poly.pdbx_seq_one_letter_code
_entity_poly.pdbx_strand_id
1 'polypeptide(L)'
;ISSLYDYDPMGRLKSQRTVWSGTQTSRGKQNPLAGGAVNRRYAYDKAGNLIQSADQRSGVLHYVYDKIGRIQEARNSQTGRSETFAFDPAHNILDIPTSTPSPVGEGRGEGKTTAPISDDPKTQGRLKSPANPNPVSGNRLKEYNGIEYTYDALGNLIYRQLPNGENQYYQYDLENQLVRAEIKKPAGNTEIWTYAYDPFGRRLSKERQDKLAWTSTEPKRTHFVWDGTRLLQEYTYKGSYTYIYTDQDSYEPLAQIFDNAKDGKQYLAYFHNDQIGIPREMTDIHGNLLWYGEYTAWGRLKKDEQVYRNAHQPFRLQNQYFDEETGLHYNLMRYYEPEAGRFVNQDPIGLDGGDNLYWFAPNAQDWIDPWGLKRSYGGKQERIRALANDPSQPRHVRGWVKNEIRRVETRRKMGKTTKLRLRLPRGYDLAHWRGYENAKGFSYTFTSLLTRVLHRLQHKKDNGGRRQPLRASKKCGNLTEQQIKDSRK
;
A
#
# COMPACT_ATOMS: atom_id res chain seq x y z
N ILE A 1 -11.57 -23.69 14.06
CA ILE A 1 -11.39 -22.29 14.49
C ILE A 1 -12.40 -21.41 13.81
N SER A 2 -13.00 -20.49 14.57
CA SER A 2 -13.89 -19.46 14.03
C SER A 2 -13.21 -18.09 14.16
N SER A 3 -13.25 -17.31 13.10
CA SER A 3 -12.83 -15.91 13.11
C SER A 3 -14.06 -15.01 13.33
N LEU A 4 -13.96 -14.10 14.29
CA LEU A 4 -15.01 -13.17 14.67
C LEU A 4 -14.53 -11.76 14.35
N TYR A 5 -15.39 -10.97 13.71
CA TYR A 5 -15.13 -9.61 13.28
C TYR A 5 -16.23 -8.69 13.80
N ASP A 6 -15.86 -7.59 14.43
CA ASP A 6 -16.78 -6.52 14.79
C ASP A 6 -16.45 -5.27 13.97
N TYR A 7 -17.48 -4.58 13.53
CA TYR A 7 -17.36 -3.36 12.71
C TYR A 7 -17.98 -2.17 13.44
N ASP A 8 -17.49 -0.99 13.15
CA ASP A 8 -18.08 0.25 13.61
C ASP A 8 -19.30 0.64 12.71
N PRO A 9 -20.09 1.64 13.10
CA PRO A 9 -21.25 2.09 12.28
C PRO A 9 -20.89 2.59 10.88
N MET A 10 -19.61 2.87 10.62
CA MET A 10 -19.11 3.28 9.30
C MET A 10 -18.63 2.08 8.45
N GLY A 11 -18.72 0.85 8.99
CA GLY A 11 -18.30 -0.38 8.33
C GLY A 11 -16.79 -0.65 8.40
N ARG A 12 -16.04 0.03 9.29
CA ARG A 12 -14.61 -0.19 9.47
C ARG A 12 -14.37 -1.27 10.52
N LEU A 13 -13.36 -2.11 10.32
CA LEU A 13 -13.03 -3.20 11.24
C LEU A 13 -12.63 -2.63 12.61
N LYS A 14 -13.38 -2.95 13.66
CA LYS A 14 -13.16 -2.51 15.02
C LYS A 14 -12.42 -3.55 15.86
N SER A 15 -12.74 -4.81 15.67
CA SER A 15 -12.04 -5.91 16.35
C SER A 15 -12.01 -7.17 15.50
N GLN A 16 -10.97 -7.97 15.71
CA GLN A 16 -10.79 -9.26 15.08
C GLN A 16 -10.23 -10.23 16.12
N ARG A 17 -10.83 -11.42 16.23
CA ARG A 17 -10.34 -12.47 17.10
C ARG A 17 -10.61 -13.85 16.54
N THR A 18 -9.74 -14.79 16.82
CA THR A 18 -9.99 -16.23 16.55
C THR A 18 -10.39 -16.93 17.85
N VAL A 19 -11.32 -17.88 17.75
CA VAL A 19 -11.78 -18.70 18.88
C VAL A 19 -11.80 -20.16 18.48
N TRP A 20 -11.55 -21.05 19.45
CA TRP A 20 -11.68 -22.49 19.24
C TRP A 20 -13.16 -22.90 19.21
N SER A 21 -13.62 -23.52 18.15
CA SER A 21 -15.02 -23.97 18.00
C SER A 21 -15.34 -25.27 18.76
N GLY A 22 -14.52 -25.68 19.71
CA GLY A 22 -14.66 -26.96 20.43
C GLY A 22 -14.72 -26.90 21.95
N THR A 23 -14.57 -25.74 22.59
CA THR A 23 -14.59 -25.64 24.04
C THR A 23 -15.90 -25.10 24.57
N GLN A 24 -17.00 -25.86 24.43
CA GLN A 24 -18.03 -25.85 25.47
C GLN A 24 -17.47 -26.66 26.64
N THR A 25 -16.89 -25.96 27.62
CA THR A 25 -16.69 -26.59 28.93
C THR A 25 -18.07 -26.86 29.50
N SER A 26 -18.27 -28.07 30.01
CA SER A 26 -19.49 -28.59 30.63
C SER A 26 -20.01 -27.79 31.85
N ARG A 27 -19.61 -26.55 32.02
CA ARG A 27 -20.00 -25.62 33.09
C ARG A 27 -20.21 -24.18 32.63
N GLY A 28 -20.64 -23.90 31.43
CA GLY A 28 -21.21 -22.59 31.05
C GLY A 28 -20.35 -21.33 31.27
N LYS A 29 -19.11 -21.44 31.71
CA LYS A 29 -18.16 -20.34 31.84
C LYS A 29 -17.17 -20.42 30.67
N GLN A 30 -17.36 -19.54 29.70
CA GLN A 30 -16.33 -19.27 28.67
C GLN A 30 -15.05 -18.88 29.41
N ASN A 31 -14.00 -19.67 29.24
CA ASN A 31 -12.67 -19.24 29.69
C ASN A 31 -12.15 -18.17 28.71
N PRO A 32 -12.09 -16.89 29.09
CA PRO A 32 -11.66 -15.82 28.18
C PRO A 32 -10.17 -15.90 27.83
N LEU A 33 -9.43 -16.86 28.39
CA LEU A 33 -7.98 -17.05 28.19
C LEU A 33 -7.64 -18.18 27.20
N ALA A 34 -8.62 -18.89 26.64
CA ALA A 34 -8.39 -19.75 25.48
C ALA A 34 -8.31 -18.88 24.21
N GLY A 35 -7.39 -17.91 24.18
CA GLY A 35 -7.18 -17.00 23.09
C GLY A 35 -6.64 -17.74 21.89
N GLY A 36 -7.36 -17.65 20.74
CA GLY A 36 -6.88 -18.12 19.46
C GLY A 36 -5.64 -17.35 18.98
N ALA A 37 -5.17 -17.66 17.79
CA ALA A 37 -3.98 -17.05 17.22
C ALA A 37 -4.08 -15.51 17.06
N VAL A 38 -5.30 -14.97 16.96
CA VAL A 38 -5.56 -13.55 16.68
C VAL A 38 -6.45 -12.90 17.75
N ASN A 39 -6.03 -11.75 18.25
CA ASN A 39 -6.86 -10.84 19.04
C ASN A 39 -6.38 -9.41 18.81
N ARG A 40 -7.10 -8.66 17.95
CA ARG A 40 -6.78 -7.29 17.57
C ARG A 40 -7.96 -6.34 17.73
N ARG A 41 -7.65 -5.07 18.01
CA ARG A 41 -8.63 -3.98 18.09
C ARG A 41 -8.08 -2.76 17.36
N TYR A 42 -8.98 -2.00 16.75
CA TYR A 42 -8.65 -0.84 15.95
C TYR A 42 -9.51 0.36 16.38
N ALA A 43 -8.91 1.54 16.34
CA ALA A 43 -9.63 2.80 16.56
C ALA A 43 -9.29 3.79 15.45
N TYR A 44 -10.27 4.60 15.08
CA TYR A 44 -10.19 5.53 13.97
C TYR A 44 -10.61 6.93 14.39
N ASP A 45 -10.04 7.96 13.75
CA ASP A 45 -10.47 9.33 13.93
C ASP A 45 -11.76 9.62 13.10
N LYS A 46 -12.26 10.86 13.21
CA LYS A 46 -13.44 11.32 12.48
C LYS A 46 -13.22 11.43 10.97
N ALA A 47 -11.98 11.52 10.51
CA ALA A 47 -11.62 11.54 9.10
C ALA A 47 -11.55 10.11 8.50
N GLY A 48 -11.43 9.09 9.36
CA GLY A 48 -11.33 7.69 8.97
C GLY A 48 -9.92 7.12 9.09
N ASN A 49 -8.92 7.91 9.48
CA ASN A 49 -7.55 7.43 9.63
C ASN A 49 -7.45 6.48 10.83
N LEU A 50 -6.67 5.40 10.69
CA LEU A 50 -6.37 4.48 11.79
C LEU A 50 -5.47 5.18 12.83
N ILE A 51 -5.99 5.47 14.02
CA ILE A 51 -5.22 6.14 15.08
C ILE A 51 -4.65 5.18 16.13
N GLN A 52 -5.17 3.96 16.19
CA GLN A 52 -4.68 2.95 17.12
C GLN A 52 -4.92 1.54 16.60
N SER A 53 -3.92 0.69 16.76
CA SER A 53 -4.01 -0.76 16.57
C SER A 53 -3.49 -1.43 17.83
N ALA A 54 -4.30 -2.26 18.48
CA ALA A 54 -3.92 -3.04 19.66
C ALA A 54 -3.92 -4.53 19.30
N ASP A 55 -2.79 -5.18 19.44
CA ASP A 55 -2.57 -6.59 19.12
C ASP A 55 -1.96 -7.32 20.30
N GLN A 56 -2.37 -8.60 20.52
CA GLN A 56 -1.91 -9.40 21.65
C GLN A 56 -0.41 -9.68 21.66
N ARG A 57 0.29 -9.59 20.50
CA ARG A 57 1.72 -9.88 20.35
C ARG A 57 2.57 -8.61 20.19
N SER A 58 2.15 -7.72 19.30
CA SER A 58 2.90 -6.49 18.99
C SER A 58 2.57 -5.33 19.92
N GLY A 59 1.56 -5.48 20.80
CA GLY A 59 1.15 -4.44 21.72
C GLY A 59 0.28 -3.37 21.09
N VAL A 60 0.38 -2.13 21.58
CA VAL A 60 -0.46 -1.01 21.14
C VAL A 60 0.36 -0.02 20.34
N LEU A 61 -0.01 0.13 19.06
CA LEU A 61 0.54 1.12 18.14
C LEU A 61 -0.41 2.31 18.06
N HIS A 62 0.13 3.51 18.16
CA HIS A 62 -0.56 4.78 17.95
C HIS A 62 -0.02 5.46 16.68
N TYR A 63 -0.91 6.04 15.90
CA TYR A 63 -0.57 6.72 14.66
C TYR A 63 -0.99 8.18 14.72
N VAL A 64 -0.13 9.07 14.26
CA VAL A 64 -0.36 10.51 14.15
C VAL A 64 -0.26 10.90 12.69
N TYR A 65 -1.19 11.75 12.25
CA TYR A 65 -1.26 12.21 10.87
C TYR A 65 -1.23 13.73 10.77
N ASP A 66 -0.74 14.24 9.67
CA ASP A 66 -0.85 15.64 9.34
C ASP A 66 -2.25 16.01 8.80
N LYS A 67 -2.47 17.28 8.50
CA LYS A 67 -3.77 17.81 8.04
C LYS A 67 -4.25 17.23 6.70
N ILE A 68 -3.39 16.56 5.94
CA ILE A 68 -3.72 15.95 4.65
C ILE A 68 -3.69 14.42 4.70
N GLY A 69 -3.53 13.83 5.90
CA GLY A 69 -3.59 12.39 6.13
C GLY A 69 -2.27 11.65 5.91
N ARG A 70 -1.12 12.36 5.84
CA ARG A 70 0.19 11.69 5.81
C ARG A 70 0.58 11.30 7.22
N ILE A 71 1.11 10.08 7.36
CA ILE A 71 1.57 9.58 8.66
C ILE A 71 2.80 10.36 9.11
N GLN A 72 2.76 10.93 10.33
CA GLN A 72 3.88 11.65 10.94
C GLN A 72 4.59 10.81 11.98
N GLU A 73 3.87 9.95 12.69
CA GLU A 73 4.43 9.09 13.72
C GLU A 73 3.67 7.77 13.81
N ALA A 74 4.40 6.67 14.03
CA ALA A 74 3.89 5.39 14.46
C ALA A 74 4.64 4.96 15.72
N ARG A 75 3.97 4.99 16.89
CA ARG A 75 4.56 4.75 18.20
C ARG A 75 3.99 3.51 18.85
N ASN A 76 4.87 2.63 19.31
CA ASN A 76 4.49 1.50 20.16
C ASN A 76 4.54 1.93 21.64
N SER A 77 3.40 1.92 22.33
CA SER A 77 3.29 2.39 23.72
C SER A 77 3.91 1.43 24.74
N GLN A 78 4.11 0.15 24.39
CA GLN A 78 4.75 -0.82 25.31
C GLN A 78 6.28 -0.76 25.23
N THR A 79 6.84 -0.58 24.04
CA THR A 79 8.31 -0.55 23.84
C THR A 79 8.86 0.87 23.87
N GLY A 80 8.02 1.90 23.79
CA GLY A 80 8.41 3.29 23.61
C GLY A 80 9.04 3.64 22.25
N ARG A 81 9.21 2.66 21.35
CA ARG A 81 9.79 2.88 20.02
C ARG A 81 8.82 3.62 19.13
N SER A 82 9.32 4.62 18.41
CA SER A 82 8.54 5.35 17.40
C SER A 82 9.28 5.42 16.08
N GLU A 83 8.51 5.48 15.00
CA GLU A 83 8.92 5.84 13.64
C GLU A 83 8.34 7.21 13.37
N THR A 84 9.17 8.16 12.97
CA THR A 84 8.75 9.54 12.67
C THR A 84 9.06 9.88 11.23
N PHE A 85 8.18 10.64 10.59
CA PHE A 85 8.27 10.94 9.16
C PHE A 85 8.05 12.43 8.92
N ALA A 86 8.88 13.01 8.07
CA ALA A 86 8.70 14.33 7.50
C ALA A 86 8.54 14.23 5.99
N PHE A 87 7.84 15.18 5.40
CA PHE A 87 7.56 15.19 3.97
C PHE A 87 7.78 16.56 3.36
N ASP A 88 8.33 16.58 2.15
CA ASP A 88 8.34 17.77 1.33
C ASP A 88 6.94 18.09 0.74
N PRO A 89 6.76 19.24 0.08
CA PRO A 89 5.50 19.57 -0.58
C PRO A 89 5.09 18.61 -1.70
N ALA A 90 6.02 17.87 -2.30
CA ALA A 90 5.78 16.86 -3.32
C ALA A 90 5.53 15.46 -2.75
N HIS A 91 5.38 15.35 -1.42
CA HIS A 91 5.14 14.11 -0.67
C HIS A 91 6.31 13.12 -0.63
N ASN A 92 7.53 13.56 -0.91
CA ASN A 92 8.69 12.70 -0.68
C ASN A 92 8.98 12.63 0.83
N ILE A 93 9.31 11.43 1.33
CA ILE A 93 9.78 11.24 2.69
C ILE A 93 11.19 11.84 2.81
N LEU A 94 11.43 12.58 3.89
CA LEU A 94 12.71 13.21 4.19
C LEU A 94 13.34 12.54 5.40
N ASP A 95 14.67 12.39 5.37
CA ASP A 95 15.42 12.02 6.57
C ASP A 95 15.27 13.09 7.64
N ILE A 96 14.98 12.68 8.85
CA ILE A 96 15.01 13.55 10.03
C ILE A 96 16.38 13.35 10.67
N PRO A 97 17.25 14.38 10.72
CA PRO A 97 18.53 14.24 11.42
C PRO A 97 18.26 13.82 12.87
N THR A 98 18.83 12.69 13.30
CA THR A 98 18.74 12.20 14.67
C THR A 98 19.61 13.05 15.60
N SER A 99 19.25 14.31 15.81
CA SER A 99 19.88 15.21 16.76
C SER A 99 18.88 15.70 17.82
N THR A 100 18.12 14.75 18.41
CA THR A 100 17.52 14.95 19.73
C THR A 100 17.97 13.82 20.62
N PRO A 101 18.70 14.08 21.71
CA PRO A 101 18.94 13.06 22.72
C PRO A 101 17.59 12.62 23.29
N SER A 102 17.39 11.31 23.34
CA SER A 102 16.27 10.73 24.11
C SER A 102 16.23 11.36 25.50
N PRO A 103 15.08 11.76 26.01
CA PRO A 103 14.99 12.19 27.41
C PRO A 103 15.36 11.00 28.28
N VAL A 104 16.55 11.06 28.84
CA VAL A 104 16.98 10.18 29.93
C VAL A 104 16.17 10.51 31.16
N GLY A 105 15.75 9.46 31.83
CA GLY A 105 14.84 9.38 32.93
C GLY A 105 14.88 10.50 33.99
N GLU A 106 13.72 10.70 34.58
CA GLU A 106 13.49 11.50 35.78
C GLU A 106 14.37 11.01 36.95
N GLY A 107 15.35 11.84 37.30
CA GLY A 107 16.04 11.81 38.58
C GLY A 107 15.67 13.06 39.35
N ARG A 108 14.96 12.89 40.45
CA ARG A 108 14.69 13.95 41.45
C ARG A 108 16.01 14.54 41.94
N GLY A 109 16.09 15.87 41.99
CA GLY A 109 17.14 16.60 42.65
C GLY A 109 16.91 18.11 42.61
N GLU A 110 16.45 18.67 43.73
CA GLU A 110 16.30 20.11 44.00
C GLU A 110 17.67 20.81 43.97
N GLY A 111 17.73 21.99 43.34
CA GLY A 111 18.92 22.86 43.42
C GLY A 111 18.76 24.14 42.61
N LYS A 112 18.30 25.22 43.27
CA LYS A 112 18.31 26.59 42.74
C LYS A 112 19.75 27.04 42.49
N THR A 113 20.02 27.62 41.30
CA THR A 113 20.96 28.77 41.20
C THR A 113 20.62 29.57 39.91
N THR A 114 20.27 30.81 40.16
CA THR A 114 20.11 31.91 39.20
C THR A 114 21.49 32.40 38.73
N ALA A 115 21.70 32.52 37.43
CA ALA A 115 22.76 33.33 36.85
C ALA A 115 22.20 34.24 35.73
N PRO A 116 22.73 35.46 35.57
CA PRO A 116 22.02 36.55 34.92
C PRO A 116 22.11 36.50 33.38
N ILE A 117 21.04 36.95 32.77
CA ILE A 117 20.90 37.20 31.32
C ILE A 117 21.77 38.43 30.98
N SER A 118 22.75 38.31 30.11
CA SER A 118 23.43 39.46 29.48
C SER A 118 22.77 39.76 28.15
N ASP A 119 22.14 40.94 28.07
CA ASP A 119 21.65 41.52 26.82
C ASP A 119 22.83 42.06 26.00
N ASP A 120 23.31 41.30 25.02
CA ASP A 120 24.18 41.79 23.96
C ASP A 120 23.56 41.54 22.58
N PRO A 121 23.15 42.59 21.82
CA PRO A 121 22.42 42.44 20.55
C PRO A 121 23.30 42.02 19.37
N LYS A 122 24.57 41.66 19.55
CA LYS A 122 25.49 41.39 18.45
C LYS A 122 25.84 39.91 18.23
N THR A 123 25.23 38.99 18.95
CA THR A 123 25.42 37.53 18.75
C THR A 123 24.15 36.81 18.28
N GLN A 124 23.35 37.46 17.44
CA GLN A 124 22.44 36.70 16.60
C GLN A 124 23.24 35.97 15.53
N GLY A 125 23.88 34.90 15.92
CA GLY A 125 24.37 33.89 15.03
C GLY A 125 23.21 33.38 14.20
N ARG A 126 23.23 33.72 12.92
CA ARG A 126 22.40 33.18 11.86
C ARG A 126 22.33 31.68 12.08
N LEU A 127 21.22 31.18 12.62
CA LEU A 127 20.86 29.78 12.57
C LEU A 127 20.95 29.40 11.09
N LYS A 128 22.01 28.74 10.68
CA LYS A 128 22.10 28.09 9.39
C LYS A 128 20.88 27.16 9.40
N SER A 129 19.90 27.45 8.54
CA SER A 129 18.88 26.45 8.17
C SER A 129 19.64 25.15 7.97
N PRO A 130 19.21 24.05 8.56
CA PRO A 130 19.85 22.74 8.29
C PRO A 130 19.90 22.63 6.79
N ALA A 131 21.11 22.45 6.23
CA ALA A 131 21.29 22.18 4.81
C ALA A 131 20.30 21.09 4.47
N ASN A 132 19.46 21.34 3.44
CA ASN A 132 18.42 20.42 3.02
C ASN A 132 19.06 19.03 2.84
N PRO A 133 18.88 18.08 3.79
CA PRO A 133 19.79 16.93 3.88
C PRO A 133 19.65 15.97 2.71
N ASN A 134 18.51 16.02 1.95
CA ASN A 134 18.25 15.14 0.82
C ASN A 134 17.78 15.92 -0.39
N PRO A 135 18.66 16.29 -1.32
CA PRO A 135 18.24 16.93 -2.55
C PRO A 135 17.46 15.93 -3.42
N VAL A 136 16.15 15.96 -3.30
CA VAL A 136 15.27 15.26 -4.21
C VAL A 136 15.14 16.11 -5.48
N SER A 137 15.75 15.70 -6.57
CA SER A 137 15.61 16.36 -7.86
C SER A 137 14.65 15.56 -8.75
N GLY A 138 13.56 16.19 -9.21
CA GLY A 138 12.54 15.52 -10.02
C GLY A 138 11.87 14.35 -9.30
N ASN A 139 11.64 14.47 -7.99
CA ASN A 139 11.12 13.44 -7.11
C ASN A 139 11.99 12.16 -7.01
N ARG A 140 13.23 12.18 -7.50
CA ARG A 140 14.20 11.08 -7.35
C ARG A 140 14.92 11.22 -6.03
N LEU A 141 14.72 10.25 -5.15
CA LEU A 141 15.36 10.20 -3.84
C LEU A 141 16.82 9.76 -4.00
N LYS A 142 17.77 10.53 -3.47
CA LYS A 142 19.20 10.20 -3.56
C LYS A 142 19.71 9.41 -2.37
N GLU A 143 19.15 9.67 -1.20
CA GLU A 143 19.51 9.01 0.04
C GLU A 143 18.33 8.98 1.00
N TYR A 144 18.17 7.91 1.77
CA TYR A 144 17.23 7.79 2.87
C TYR A 144 17.64 6.66 3.83
N ASN A 145 17.68 6.92 5.14
CA ASN A 145 18.09 5.95 6.16
C ASN A 145 19.44 5.27 5.85
N GLY A 146 20.40 6.01 5.29
CA GLY A 146 21.71 5.50 4.89
C GLY A 146 21.68 4.57 3.67
N ILE A 147 20.58 4.52 2.93
CA ILE A 147 20.48 3.84 1.64
C ILE A 147 20.67 4.89 0.55
N GLU A 148 21.64 4.66 -0.35
CA GLU A 148 21.89 5.51 -1.51
C GLU A 148 21.16 4.98 -2.73
N TYR A 149 20.63 5.89 -3.58
CA TYR A 149 19.86 5.58 -4.76
C TYR A 149 20.36 6.33 -5.99
N THR A 150 20.54 5.63 -7.12
CA THR A 150 20.89 6.23 -8.42
C THR A 150 19.88 5.79 -9.47
N TYR A 151 19.45 6.73 -10.31
CA TYR A 151 18.43 6.51 -11.33
C TYR A 151 18.98 6.76 -12.74
N ASP A 152 18.43 6.06 -13.73
CA ASP A 152 18.69 6.34 -15.15
C ASP A 152 17.97 7.61 -15.63
N ALA A 153 18.15 7.94 -16.93
CA ALA A 153 17.49 9.09 -17.54
C ALA A 153 15.96 8.98 -17.56
N LEU A 154 15.42 7.75 -17.65
CA LEU A 154 13.99 7.46 -17.64
C LEU A 154 13.40 7.45 -16.23
N GLY A 155 14.25 7.53 -15.20
CA GLY A 155 13.82 7.57 -13.79
C GLY A 155 13.66 6.20 -13.15
N ASN A 156 14.21 5.14 -13.72
CA ASN A 156 14.25 3.83 -13.08
C ASN A 156 15.44 3.76 -12.14
N LEU A 157 15.28 3.14 -10.97
CA LEU A 157 16.35 2.89 -10.02
C LEU A 157 17.35 1.87 -10.62
N ILE A 158 18.58 2.29 -10.92
CA ILE A 158 19.61 1.42 -11.49
C ILE A 158 20.65 0.96 -10.49
N TYR A 159 20.75 1.65 -9.34
CA TYR A 159 21.70 1.31 -8.30
C TYR A 159 21.15 1.67 -6.92
N ARG A 160 21.40 0.78 -5.96
CA ARG A 160 21.10 1.00 -4.54
C ARG A 160 22.24 0.43 -3.68
N GLN A 161 22.73 1.23 -2.73
CA GLN A 161 23.68 0.78 -1.70
C GLN A 161 22.98 0.74 -0.36
N LEU A 162 23.02 -0.40 0.31
CA LEU A 162 22.44 -0.59 1.64
C LEU A 162 23.47 -0.26 2.74
N PRO A 163 23.01 0.13 3.96
CA PRO A 163 23.90 0.47 5.07
C PRO A 163 24.81 -0.69 5.52
N ASN A 164 24.45 -1.92 5.24
CA ASN A 164 25.27 -3.11 5.54
C ASN A 164 26.42 -3.34 4.53
N GLY A 165 26.58 -2.46 3.53
CA GLY A 165 27.59 -2.56 2.48
C GLY A 165 27.19 -3.43 1.27
N GLU A 166 25.94 -3.90 1.22
CA GLU A 166 25.41 -4.58 0.05
C GLU A 166 25.14 -3.58 -1.08
N ASN A 167 25.56 -3.92 -2.30
CA ASN A 167 25.38 -3.12 -3.50
C ASN A 167 24.48 -3.86 -4.47
N GLN A 168 23.43 -3.21 -4.97
CA GLN A 168 22.44 -3.78 -5.87
C GLN A 168 22.37 -2.96 -7.16
N TYR A 169 22.44 -3.64 -8.32
CA TYR A 169 22.38 -3.06 -9.65
C TYR A 169 21.19 -3.62 -10.39
N TYR A 170 20.44 -2.76 -11.10
CA TYR A 170 19.20 -3.11 -11.75
C TYR A 170 19.20 -2.77 -13.24
N GLN A 171 18.61 -3.64 -14.06
CA GLN A 171 18.45 -3.43 -15.50
C GLN A 171 16.97 -3.59 -15.86
N TYR A 172 16.53 -2.72 -16.75
CA TYR A 172 15.14 -2.64 -17.19
C TYR A 172 15.05 -2.86 -18.69
N ASP A 173 13.90 -3.37 -19.14
CA ASP A 173 13.56 -3.45 -20.58
C ASP A 173 13.00 -2.12 -21.09
N LEU A 174 12.51 -2.13 -22.35
CA LEU A 174 11.93 -0.94 -22.99
C LEU A 174 10.59 -0.51 -22.39
N GLU A 175 9.90 -1.40 -21.71
CA GLU A 175 8.66 -1.16 -20.98
C GLU A 175 8.89 -0.70 -19.53
N ASN A 176 10.16 -0.45 -19.14
CA ASN A 176 10.60 -0.10 -17.79
C ASN A 176 10.29 -1.21 -16.74
N GLN A 177 10.27 -2.47 -17.16
CA GLN A 177 10.14 -3.62 -16.27
C GLN A 177 11.53 -4.08 -15.82
N LEU A 178 11.69 -4.41 -14.55
CA LEU A 178 12.95 -4.91 -14.00
C LEU A 178 13.23 -6.32 -14.53
N VAL A 179 14.22 -6.48 -15.41
CA VAL A 179 14.56 -7.78 -16.00
C VAL A 179 15.78 -8.45 -15.37
N ARG A 180 16.64 -7.69 -14.68
CA ARG A 180 17.82 -8.24 -14.03
C ARG A 180 18.20 -7.44 -12.78
N ALA A 181 18.54 -8.16 -11.72
CA ALA A 181 19.21 -7.61 -10.52
C ALA A 181 20.53 -8.33 -10.28
N GLU A 182 21.59 -7.56 -10.03
CA GLU A 182 22.91 -8.05 -9.59
C GLU A 182 23.17 -7.54 -8.19
N ILE A 183 23.36 -8.46 -7.25
CA ILE A 183 23.46 -8.17 -5.83
C ILE A 183 24.85 -8.58 -5.33
N LYS A 184 25.67 -7.58 -5.01
CA LYS A 184 27.01 -7.78 -4.45
C LYS A 184 26.92 -7.73 -2.94
N LYS A 185 27.06 -8.87 -2.31
CA LYS A 185 27.01 -9.01 -0.85
C LYS A 185 28.32 -8.51 -0.21
N PRO A 186 28.30 -8.00 1.03
CA PRO A 186 29.51 -7.56 1.74
C PRO A 186 30.58 -8.65 1.85
N ALA A 187 30.18 -9.93 1.89
CA ALA A 187 31.08 -11.09 1.93
C ALA A 187 31.79 -11.38 0.60
N GLY A 188 31.57 -10.55 -0.46
CA GLY A 188 32.22 -10.66 -1.75
C GLY A 188 31.53 -11.58 -2.77
N ASN A 189 30.50 -12.32 -2.40
CA ASN A 189 29.72 -13.09 -3.35
C ASN A 189 28.71 -12.21 -4.10
N THR A 190 28.48 -12.56 -5.36
CA THR A 190 27.51 -11.88 -6.24
C THR A 190 26.39 -12.83 -6.60
N GLU A 191 25.16 -12.39 -6.40
CA GLU A 191 23.95 -13.07 -6.88
C GLU A 191 23.41 -12.35 -8.11
N ILE A 192 23.00 -13.10 -9.11
CA ILE A 192 22.37 -12.57 -10.33
C ILE A 192 20.98 -13.17 -10.45
N TRP A 193 20.00 -12.30 -10.54
CA TRP A 193 18.59 -12.67 -10.68
C TRP A 193 18.02 -12.12 -11.98
N THR A 194 17.18 -12.89 -12.65
CA THR A 194 16.45 -12.49 -13.85
C THR A 194 14.96 -12.64 -13.64
N TYR A 195 14.20 -11.77 -14.31
CA TYR A 195 12.75 -11.71 -14.22
C TYR A 195 12.16 -11.71 -15.62
N ALA A 196 11.08 -12.45 -15.83
CA ALA A 196 10.35 -12.50 -17.09
C ALA A 196 8.90 -12.07 -16.88
N TYR A 197 8.31 -11.40 -17.87
CA TYR A 197 6.97 -10.84 -17.80
C TYR A 197 6.14 -11.27 -19.01
N ASP A 198 4.82 -11.25 -18.84
CA ASP A 198 3.88 -11.41 -19.94
C ASP A 198 3.58 -10.03 -20.60
N PRO A 199 2.88 -10.02 -21.76
CA PRO A 199 2.53 -8.77 -22.44
C PRO A 199 1.62 -7.80 -21.65
N PHE A 200 1.10 -8.23 -20.48
CA PHE A 200 0.31 -7.41 -19.58
C PHE A 200 1.12 -6.85 -18.40
N GLY A 201 2.43 -7.08 -18.37
CA GLY A 201 3.34 -6.63 -17.31
C GLY A 201 3.31 -7.51 -16.06
N ARG A 202 2.66 -8.70 -16.10
CA ARG A 202 2.63 -9.61 -14.96
C ARG A 202 3.86 -10.51 -14.98
N ARG A 203 4.55 -10.63 -13.87
CA ARG A 203 5.77 -11.42 -13.76
C ARG A 203 5.47 -12.91 -13.91
N LEU A 204 6.10 -13.55 -14.89
CA LEU A 204 5.98 -14.99 -15.16
C LEU A 204 6.97 -15.83 -14.35
N SER A 205 8.17 -15.29 -14.14
CA SER A 205 9.19 -16.00 -13.37
C SER A 205 10.21 -15.08 -12.75
N LYS A 206 10.88 -15.57 -11.70
CA LYS A 206 12.18 -15.09 -11.21
C LYS A 206 13.14 -16.25 -11.06
N GLU A 207 14.40 -16.04 -11.39
CA GLU A 207 15.39 -17.09 -11.39
C GLU A 207 16.79 -16.57 -11.06
N ARG A 208 17.51 -17.29 -10.22
CA ARG A 208 18.92 -17.04 -9.93
C ARG A 208 19.79 -17.64 -11.03
N GLN A 209 20.72 -16.85 -11.58
CA GLN A 209 21.53 -17.17 -12.78
C GLN A 209 23.08 -17.19 -12.52
N ASP A 210 23.51 -17.04 -11.27
CA ASP A 210 24.94 -17.07 -10.95
C ASP A 210 25.51 -18.51 -10.92
N LYS A 211 26.85 -18.61 -10.80
CA LYS A 211 27.51 -19.93 -10.81
C LYS A 211 27.01 -20.89 -9.72
N LEU A 212 26.63 -20.37 -8.56
CA LEU A 212 26.08 -21.19 -7.47
C LEU A 212 24.72 -21.78 -7.83
N ALA A 213 23.93 -21.07 -8.64
CA ALA A 213 22.63 -21.58 -9.10
C ALA A 213 22.78 -22.83 -9.99
N TRP A 214 23.81 -22.87 -10.84
CA TRP A 214 24.03 -23.98 -11.78
C TRP A 214 24.54 -25.25 -11.11
N THR A 215 25.17 -25.12 -9.95
CA THR A 215 25.68 -26.28 -9.17
C THR A 215 24.73 -26.70 -8.06
N SER A 216 23.63 -25.96 -7.84
CA SER A 216 22.66 -26.22 -6.77
C SER A 216 21.72 -27.36 -7.14
N THR A 217 21.52 -28.30 -6.23
CA THR A 217 20.45 -29.30 -6.28
C THR A 217 19.08 -28.69 -5.97
N GLU A 218 19.04 -27.45 -5.48
CA GLU A 218 17.85 -26.70 -5.12
C GLU A 218 17.78 -25.39 -5.95
N PRO A 219 17.31 -25.46 -7.21
CA PRO A 219 17.28 -24.29 -8.08
C PRO A 219 16.37 -23.21 -7.52
N LYS A 220 16.90 -21.99 -7.38
CA LYS A 220 16.14 -20.82 -6.97
C LYS A 220 15.41 -20.23 -8.17
N ARG A 221 14.39 -20.93 -8.62
CA ARG A 221 13.47 -20.50 -9.68
C ARG A 221 12.05 -20.55 -9.15
N THR A 222 11.29 -19.51 -9.40
CA THR A 222 9.86 -19.42 -9.11
C THR A 222 9.11 -19.02 -10.37
N HIS A 223 8.07 -19.76 -10.72
CA HIS A 223 7.13 -19.43 -11.79
C HIS A 223 5.82 -18.96 -11.17
N PHE A 224 5.17 -17.97 -11.78
CA PHE A 224 3.96 -17.33 -11.29
C PHE A 224 2.81 -17.53 -12.28
N VAL A 225 1.63 -17.86 -11.77
CA VAL A 225 0.38 -17.94 -12.51
C VAL A 225 -0.60 -16.92 -11.96
N TRP A 226 -1.27 -16.20 -12.84
CA TRP A 226 -2.13 -15.08 -12.49
C TRP A 226 -3.59 -15.32 -12.83
N ASP A 227 -4.49 -14.95 -11.92
CA ASP A 227 -5.93 -14.78 -12.16
C ASP A 227 -6.20 -13.27 -12.33
N GLY A 228 -6.31 -12.81 -13.57
CA GLY A 228 -6.35 -11.38 -13.85
C GLY A 228 -5.08 -10.67 -13.39
N THR A 229 -5.20 -9.86 -12.33
CA THR A 229 -4.09 -9.11 -11.71
C THR A 229 -3.68 -9.66 -10.34
N ARG A 230 -4.27 -10.79 -9.91
CA ARG A 230 -3.96 -11.46 -8.64
C ARG A 230 -3.04 -12.66 -8.87
N LEU A 231 -2.10 -12.86 -7.96
CA LEU A 231 -1.28 -14.07 -7.96
C LEU A 231 -2.15 -15.27 -7.58
N LEU A 232 -2.38 -16.18 -8.52
CA LEU A 232 -3.14 -17.41 -8.27
C LEU A 232 -2.25 -18.51 -7.71
N GLN A 233 -1.05 -18.67 -8.30
CA GLN A 233 -0.19 -19.79 -7.98
C GLN A 233 1.28 -19.44 -8.21
N GLU A 234 2.15 -20.06 -7.43
CA GLU A 234 3.59 -20.07 -7.71
C GLU A 234 4.15 -21.47 -7.62
N TYR A 235 5.16 -21.76 -8.43
CA TYR A 235 5.84 -23.03 -8.52
C TYR A 235 7.31 -22.89 -8.19
N THR A 236 7.81 -23.73 -7.30
CA THR A 236 9.23 -23.84 -6.96
C THR A 236 9.65 -25.29 -7.04
N TYR A 237 10.93 -25.58 -6.85
CA TYR A 237 11.40 -26.97 -6.72
C TYR A 237 10.81 -27.68 -5.49
N LYS A 238 10.30 -26.95 -4.50
CA LYS A 238 9.65 -27.50 -3.29
C LYS A 238 8.22 -27.99 -3.55
N GLY A 239 7.61 -27.53 -4.64
CA GLY A 239 6.22 -27.78 -4.97
C GLY A 239 5.49 -26.52 -5.43
N SER A 240 4.19 -26.51 -5.31
CA SER A 240 3.35 -25.36 -5.71
C SER A 240 2.55 -24.80 -4.55
N TYR A 241 2.38 -23.48 -4.55
CA TYR A 241 1.53 -22.75 -3.63
C TYR A 241 0.34 -22.19 -4.39
N THR A 242 -0.87 -22.53 -4.01
CA THR A 242 -2.12 -21.99 -4.58
C THR A 242 -2.76 -21.06 -3.57
N TYR A 243 -3.13 -19.85 -3.99
CA TYR A 243 -3.69 -18.80 -3.14
C TYR A 243 -5.18 -18.65 -3.36
N ILE A 244 -5.91 -18.58 -2.26
CA ILE A 244 -7.36 -18.34 -2.21
C ILE A 244 -7.55 -16.98 -1.56
N TYR A 245 -8.40 -16.16 -2.17
CA TYR A 245 -8.70 -14.80 -1.71
C TYR A 245 -10.09 -14.73 -1.07
N THR A 246 -10.35 -13.70 -0.26
CA THR A 246 -11.61 -13.54 0.50
C THR A 246 -12.84 -13.42 -0.38
N ASP A 247 -12.70 -12.84 -1.58
CA ASP A 247 -13.74 -12.84 -2.62
C ASP A 247 -13.13 -12.69 -4.02
N GLN A 248 -14.01 -12.68 -5.04
CA GLN A 248 -13.60 -12.67 -6.45
C GLN A 248 -12.80 -11.42 -6.86
N ASP A 249 -13.06 -10.28 -6.26
CA ASP A 249 -12.45 -8.99 -6.60
C ASP A 249 -11.45 -8.50 -5.53
N SER A 250 -11.19 -9.32 -4.50
CA SER A 250 -10.30 -9.00 -3.38
C SER A 250 -8.85 -9.34 -3.68
N TYR A 251 -7.94 -8.56 -3.10
CA TYR A 251 -6.50 -8.84 -3.03
C TYR A 251 -6.07 -9.31 -1.63
N GLU A 252 -7.03 -9.58 -0.75
CA GLU A 252 -6.78 -10.09 0.60
C GLU A 252 -6.67 -11.61 0.57
N PRO A 253 -5.49 -12.20 0.81
CA PRO A 253 -5.34 -13.64 0.83
C PRO A 253 -6.09 -14.23 2.02
N LEU A 254 -6.88 -15.28 1.78
CA LEU A 254 -7.63 -16.03 2.79
C LEU A 254 -6.88 -17.29 3.21
N ALA A 255 -6.38 -18.04 2.23
CA ALA A 255 -5.74 -19.30 2.48
C ALA A 255 -4.67 -19.62 1.42
N GLN A 256 -3.76 -20.51 1.78
CA GLN A 256 -2.72 -21.05 0.92
C GLN A 256 -2.77 -22.57 0.98
N ILE A 257 -2.76 -23.22 -0.18
CA ILE A 257 -2.59 -24.68 -0.31
C ILE A 257 -1.18 -24.91 -0.84
N PHE A 258 -0.38 -25.64 -0.09
CA PHE A 258 0.95 -26.06 -0.50
C PHE A 258 0.94 -27.53 -0.91
N ASP A 259 1.17 -27.80 -2.20
CA ASP A 259 1.41 -29.13 -2.74
C ASP A 259 2.91 -29.42 -2.63
N ASN A 260 3.30 -30.22 -1.65
CA ASN A 260 4.69 -30.48 -1.34
C ASN A 260 5.26 -31.59 -2.26
N ALA A 261 6.20 -31.23 -3.13
CA ALA A 261 6.84 -32.17 -4.06
C ALA A 261 7.63 -33.28 -3.36
N LYS A 262 8.07 -33.08 -2.10
CA LYS A 262 8.89 -34.04 -1.36
C LYS A 262 8.11 -35.21 -0.83
N ASP A 263 6.90 -35.03 -0.33
CA ASP A 263 6.08 -36.05 0.31
C ASP A 263 4.74 -36.29 -0.38
N GLY A 264 4.43 -35.53 -1.44
CA GLY A 264 3.21 -35.61 -2.23
C GLY A 264 1.94 -35.17 -1.47
N LYS A 265 2.07 -34.48 -0.33
CA LYS A 265 0.94 -34.09 0.50
C LYS A 265 0.57 -32.64 0.29
N GLN A 266 -0.72 -32.34 0.55
CA GLN A 266 -1.25 -30.98 0.58
C GLN A 266 -1.29 -30.46 2.02
N TYR A 267 -0.83 -29.22 2.18
CA TYR A 267 -0.86 -28.49 3.44
C TYR A 267 -1.67 -27.21 3.27
N LEU A 268 -2.70 -27.06 4.09
CA LEU A 268 -3.56 -25.88 4.08
C LEU A 268 -3.17 -24.95 5.23
N ALA A 269 -2.93 -23.68 4.90
CA ALA A 269 -2.73 -22.60 5.87
C ALA A 269 -3.71 -21.45 5.63
N TYR A 270 -4.15 -20.81 6.71
CA TYR A 270 -5.04 -19.65 6.67
C TYR A 270 -4.29 -18.38 7.00
N PHE A 271 -4.52 -17.33 6.25
CA PHE A 271 -4.04 -15.99 6.55
C PHE A 271 -5.00 -15.25 7.47
N HIS A 272 -4.44 -14.51 8.42
CA HIS A 272 -5.16 -13.58 9.27
C HIS A 272 -4.65 -12.17 9.00
N ASN A 273 -5.43 -11.43 8.20
CA ASN A 273 -5.08 -10.12 7.72
C ASN A 273 -5.48 -9.04 8.74
N ASP A 274 -4.81 -7.89 8.71
CA ASP A 274 -5.20 -6.71 9.46
C ASP A 274 -6.35 -5.93 8.76
N GLN A 275 -6.64 -4.71 9.26
CA GLN A 275 -7.75 -3.88 8.77
C GLN A 275 -7.62 -3.40 7.32
N ILE A 276 -6.43 -3.50 6.73
CA ILE A 276 -6.17 -3.12 5.33
C ILE A 276 -5.85 -4.34 4.46
N GLY A 277 -6.03 -5.56 4.99
CA GLY A 277 -5.84 -6.80 4.24
C GLY A 277 -4.40 -7.29 4.14
N ILE A 278 -3.53 -6.88 5.06
CA ILE A 278 -2.13 -7.34 5.12
C ILE A 278 -2.03 -8.54 6.05
N PRO A 279 -1.44 -9.68 5.63
CA PRO A 279 -1.24 -10.84 6.50
C PRO A 279 -0.38 -10.51 7.72
N ARG A 280 -0.88 -10.84 8.90
CA ARG A 280 -0.17 -10.67 10.17
C ARG A 280 0.16 -12.02 10.81
N GLU A 281 -0.69 -13.01 10.65
CA GLU A 281 -0.45 -14.40 11.06
C GLU A 281 -0.86 -15.37 9.97
N MET A 282 -0.27 -16.56 10.05
CA MET A 282 -0.75 -17.77 9.38
C MET A 282 -0.97 -18.88 10.40
N THR A 283 -2.05 -19.64 10.22
CA THR A 283 -2.35 -20.82 11.05
C THR A 283 -2.61 -22.04 10.18
N ASP A 284 -2.37 -23.23 10.75
CA ASP A 284 -2.83 -24.47 10.14
C ASP A 284 -4.35 -24.68 10.33
N ILE A 285 -4.87 -25.82 9.86
CA ILE A 285 -6.28 -26.22 9.98
C ILE A 285 -6.73 -26.42 11.45
N HIS A 286 -5.79 -26.63 12.37
CA HIS A 286 -6.04 -26.78 13.78
C HIS A 286 -5.92 -25.47 14.55
N GLY A 287 -5.44 -24.39 13.86
CA GLY A 287 -5.20 -23.07 14.40
C GLY A 287 -3.90 -22.88 15.14
N ASN A 288 -2.98 -23.80 14.96
CA ASN A 288 -1.62 -23.59 15.43
C ASN A 288 -0.96 -22.50 14.58
N LEU A 289 -0.25 -21.60 15.25
CA LEU A 289 0.47 -20.52 14.57
C LEU A 289 1.62 -21.12 13.74
N LEU A 290 1.64 -20.78 12.45
CA LEU A 290 2.71 -21.15 11.53
C LEU A 290 3.69 -19.99 11.29
N TRP A 291 3.17 -18.79 11.21
CA TRP A 291 3.93 -17.58 10.93
C TRP A 291 3.29 -16.36 11.61
N TYR A 292 4.13 -15.40 11.99
CA TYR A 292 3.72 -14.09 12.52
C TYR A 292 4.64 -12.99 12.02
N GLY A 293 4.06 -11.85 11.61
CA GLY A 293 4.78 -10.69 11.10
C GLY A 293 4.39 -9.37 11.74
N GLU A 294 5.39 -8.52 11.99
CA GLU A 294 5.21 -7.13 12.36
C GLU A 294 5.80 -6.24 11.27
N TYR A 295 5.11 -5.14 10.98
CA TYR A 295 5.49 -4.23 9.90
C TYR A 295 5.82 -2.84 10.44
N THR A 296 6.68 -2.11 9.68
CA THR A 296 6.82 -0.67 9.81
C THR A 296 5.56 0.04 9.34
N ALA A 297 5.48 1.34 9.59
CA ALA A 297 4.39 2.17 9.09
C ALA A 297 4.26 2.19 7.55
N TRP A 298 5.34 1.84 6.83
CA TRP A 298 5.37 1.76 5.36
C TRP A 298 5.46 0.33 4.82
N GLY A 299 5.15 -0.68 5.65
CA GLY A 299 4.97 -2.05 5.19
C GLY A 299 6.24 -2.88 5.07
N ARG A 300 7.41 -2.41 5.54
CA ARG A 300 8.59 -3.27 5.70
C ARG A 300 8.36 -4.23 6.85
N LEU A 301 8.66 -5.50 6.65
CA LEU A 301 8.58 -6.52 7.69
C LEU A 301 9.69 -6.30 8.73
N LYS A 302 9.33 -5.96 9.97
CA LYS A 302 10.24 -5.79 11.12
C LYS A 302 10.55 -7.10 11.81
N LYS A 303 9.54 -7.94 11.93
CA LYS A 303 9.62 -9.25 12.58
C LYS A 303 9.03 -10.27 11.63
N ASP A 304 9.81 -11.28 11.32
CA ASP A 304 9.46 -12.44 10.51
C ASP A 304 9.64 -13.69 11.38
N GLU A 305 8.59 -14.08 12.10
CA GLU A 305 8.64 -15.24 13.00
C GLU A 305 8.04 -16.44 12.31
N GLN A 306 8.90 -17.27 11.73
CA GLN A 306 8.52 -18.57 11.19
C GLN A 306 8.47 -19.58 12.34
N VAL A 307 7.30 -19.74 12.96
CA VAL A 307 7.06 -20.75 14.01
C VAL A 307 7.20 -22.15 13.43
N TYR A 308 6.74 -22.33 12.19
CA TYR A 308 7.01 -23.50 11.39
C TYR A 308 8.08 -23.15 10.35
N ARG A 309 9.22 -23.87 10.38
CA ARG A 309 10.45 -23.58 9.61
C ARG A 309 10.25 -23.38 8.09
N ASN A 310 9.20 -23.93 7.52
CA ASN A 310 8.89 -23.85 6.09
C ASN A 310 7.64 -23.02 5.79
N ALA A 311 7.18 -22.18 6.74
CA ALA A 311 6.05 -21.29 6.50
C ALA A 311 6.44 -20.27 5.43
N HIS A 312 5.85 -20.39 4.24
CA HIS A 312 6.06 -19.49 3.12
C HIS A 312 5.02 -18.37 3.14
N GLN A 313 5.45 -17.13 3.29
CA GLN A 313 4.57 -15.96 3.33
C GLN A 313 5.21 -14.81 2.54
N PRO A 314 4.91 -14.68 1.23
CA PRO A 314 5.51 -13.66 0.39
C PRO A 314 4.73 -12.34 0.35
N PHE A 315 3.47 -12.30 0.82
CA PHE A 315 2.61 -11.12 0.70
C PHE A 315 3.05 -9.98 1.65
N ARG A 316 2.89 -8.74 1.19
CA ARG A 316 3.15 -7.51 1.95
C ARG A 316 1.90 -6.62 1.91
N LEU A 317 2.00 -5.36 1.51
CA LEU A 317 0.80 -4.56 1.24
C LEU A 317 -0.05 -5.25 0.16
N GLN A 318 -1.33 -4.92 0.03
CA GLN A 318 -2.21 -5.63 -0.89
C GLN A 318 -1.62 -5.77 -2.30
N ASN A 319 -1.60 -7.01 -2.80
CA ASN A 319 -1.02 -7.44 -4.07
C ASN A 319 0.49 -7.22 -4.22
N GLN A 320 1.22 -6.98 -3.12
CA GLN A 320 2.67 -6.92 -3.12
C GLN A 320 3.28 -8.27 -2.77
N TYR A 321 4.26 -8.68 -3.56
CA TYR A 321 5.06 -9.89 -3.36
C TYR A 321 6.48 -9.51 -2.95
N PHE A 322 6.97 -10.04 -1.85
CA PHE A 322 8.31 -9.77 -1.34
C PHE A 322 9.38 -10.51 -2.13
N ASP A 323 10.32 -9.78 -2.66
CA ASP A 323 11.51 -10.31 -3.31
C ASP A 323 12.69 -10.32 -2.30
N GLU A 324 12.89 -11.50 -1.71
CA GLU A 324 13.91 -11.73 -0.66
C GLU A 324 15.31 -11.34 -1.12
N GLU A 325 15.60 -11.55 -2.40
CA GLU A 325 16.89 -11.24 -3.01
C GLU A 325 17.22 -9.75 -3.04
N THR A 326 16.22 -8.90 -3.29
CA THR A 326 16.43 -7.45 -3.37
C THR A 326 15.94 -6.71 -2.13
N GLY A 327 14.99 -7.28 -1.38
CA GLY A 327 14.28 -6.58 -0.32
C GLY A 327 13.18 -5.63 -0.82
N LEU A 328 12.98 -5.54 -2.14
CA LEU A 328 11.89 -4.77 -2.74
C LEU A 328 10.59 -5.60 -2.74
N HIS A 329 9.46 -4.91 -2.88
CA HIS A 329 8.18 -5.57 -3.09
C HIS A 329 7.76 -5.42 -4.56
N TYR A 330 7.59 -6.54 -5.27
CA TYR A 330 6.98 -6.53 -6.59
C TYR A 330 5.49 -6.20 -6.47
N ASN A 331 5.06 -5.13 -7.11
CA ASN A 331 3.68 -4.62 -7.07
C ASN A 331 3.13 -4.45 -8.50
N LEU A 332 2.98 -5.58 -9.21
CA LEU A 332 2.47 -5.71 -10.57
C LEU A 332 3.23 -4.82 -11.58
N MET A 333 2.86 -3.53 -11.72
CA MET A 333 3.46 -2.61 -12.71
C MET A 333 4.71 -1.90 -12.20
N ARG A 334 4.98 -1.95 -10.90
CA ARG A 334 6.12 -1.27 -10.27
C ARG A 334 6.75 -2.11 -9.15
N TYR A 335 7.92 -1.66 -8.71
CA TYR A 335 8.56 -2.17 -7.51
C TYR A 335 8.50 -1.11 -6.40
N TYR A 336 8.16 -1.55 -5.20
CA TYR A 336 8.01 -0.71 -4.03
C TYR A 336 9.19 -0.87 -3.09
N GLU A 337 9.73 0.26 -2.61
CA GLU A 337 10.78 0.35 -1.60
C GLU A 337 10.15 0.60 -0.23
N PRO A 338 10.08 -0.42 0.64
CA PRO A 338 9.37 -0.30 1.90
C PRO A 338 10.08 0.54 2.97
N GLU A 339 11.40 0.79 2.84
CA GLU A 339 12.10 1.72 3.72
C GLU A 339 11.69 3.17 3.44
N ALA A 340 11.63 3.54 2.18
CA ALA A 340 11.33 4.91 1.76
C ALA A 340 9.83 5.13 1.46
N GLY A 341 8.99 4.12 1.60
CA GLY A 341 7.54 4.23 1.41
C GLY A 341 7.10 4.67 0.01
N ARG A 342 7.85 4.27 -1.04
CA ARG A 342 7.67 4.76 -2.40
C ARG A 342 8.00 3.71 -3.47
N PHE A 343 7.58 3.97 -4.69
CA PHE A 343 8.02 3.19 -5.84
C PHE A 343 9.43 3.57 -6.30
N VAL A 344 10.15 2.63 -6.93
CA VAL A 344 11.53 2.82 -7.41
C VAL A 344 11.61 3.20 -8.88
N ASN A 345 10.51 3.14 -9.61
CA ASN A 345 10.36 3.57 -11.00
C ASN A 345 9.12 4.46 -11.14
N GLN A 346 9.07 5.22 -12.23
CA GLN A 346 8.00 6.17 -12.49
C GLN A 346 6.67 5.45 -12.74
N ASP A 347 5.57 6.14 -12.43
CA ASP A 347 4.22 5.65 -12.70
C ASP A 347 4.01 5.49 -14.22
N PRO A 348 3.66 4.28 -14.73
CA PRO A 348 3.41 4.07 -16.15
C PRO A 348 2.25 4.89 -16.70
N ILE A 349 1.31 5.34 -15.84
CA ILE A 349 0.22 6.25 -16.24
C ILE A 349 0.62 7.73 -16.17
N GLY A 350 1.88 8.02 -15.86
CA GLY A 350 2.42 9.37 -15.80
C GLY A 350 1.68 10.26 -14.81
N LEU A 351 1.42 11.51 -15.21
CA LEU A 351 0.74 12.51 -14.38
C LEU A 351 -0.73 12.18 -14.05
N ASP A 352 -1.33 11.18 -14.68
CA ASP A 352 -2.65 10.66 -14.28
C ASP A 352 -2.59 9.99 -12.90
N GLY A 353 -1.43 9.52 -12.47
CA GLY A 353 -1.13 9.06 -11.12
C GLY A 353 -0.85 10.18 -10.11
N GLY A 354 -0.66 11.44 -10.56
CA GLY A 354 -0.34 12.61 -9.74
C GLY A 354 1.04 13.20 -10.07
N ASP A 355 1.38 14.35 -9.43
CA ASP A 355 2.57 15.12 -9.76
C ASP A 355 3.89 14.43 -9.33
N ASN A 356 3.85 13.56 -8.33
CA ASN A 356 4.99 12.74 -7.90
C ASN A 356 4.84 11.32 -8.44
N LEU A 357 5.58 11.00 -9.50
CA LEU A 357 5.50 9.72 -10.21
C LEU A 357 6.02 8.51 -9.41
N TYR A 358 6.64 8.75 -8.24
CA TYR A 358 7.16 7.69 -7.35
C TYR A 358 6.30 7.50 -6.10
N TRP A 359 5.30 8.33 -5.89
CA TRP A 359 4.53 8.32 -4.68
C TRP A 359 3.58 7.11 -4.60
N PHE A 360 3.59 6.41 -3.46
CA PHE A 360 2.63 5.35 -3.17
C PHE A 360 1.31 5.94 -2.66
N ALA A 361 1.31 6.56 -1.49
CA ALA A 361 0.10 7.06 -0.83
C ALA A 361 0.45 8.02 0.33
N PRO A 362 -0.52 8.73 0.92
CA PRO A 362 -0.32 9.51 2.13
C PRO A 362 0.14 8.68 3.33
N ASN A 363 -0.36 7.46 3.44
CA ASN A 363 0.01 6.47 4.45
C ASN A 363 -0.35 5.06 3.95
N ALA A 364 0.30 4.04 4.49
CA ALA A 364 0.04 2.64 4.16
C ALA A 364 -0.89 1.96 5.17
N GLN A 365 -1.59 2.72 6.04
CA GLN A 365 -2.53 2.19 7.02
C GLN A 365 -3.98 2.21 6.54
N ASP A 366 -4.28 3.08 5.56
CA ASP A 366 -5.63 3.31 5.03
C ASP A 366 -5.68 3.30 3.50
N TRP A 367 -4.52 3.21 2.84
CA TRP A 367 -4.41 3.29 1.38
C TRP A 367 -3.80 2.03 0.80
N ILE A 368 -4.36 1.59 -0.32
CA ILE A 368 -3.88 0.44 -1.10
C ILE A 368 -3.64 0.85 -2.55
N ASP A 369 -2.64 0.25 -3.16
CA ASP A 369 -2.39 0.34 -4.61
C ASP A 369 -2.05 -1.06 -5.18
N PRO A 370 -3.06 -1.92 -5.41
CA PRO A 370 -2.83 -3.30 -5.81
C PRO A 370 -2.19 -3.47 -7.19
N TRP A 371 -2.18 -2.43 -8.00
CA TRP A 371 -1.64 -2.49 -9.37
C TRP A 371 -0.30 -1.80 -9.53
N GLY A 372 0.18 -1.12 -8.48
CA GLY A 372 1.32 -0.23 -8.62
C GLY A 372 1.05 0.93 -9.57
N LEU A 373 -0.21 1.33 -9.69
CA LEU A 373 -0.69 2.49 -10.44
C LEU A 373 -1.51 3.30 -9.45
N LYS A 374 -1.06 4.50 -9.13
CA LYS A 374 -1.67 5.29 -8.07
C LYS A 374 -3.18 5.41 -8.23
N ARG A 375 -3.92 4.86 -7.27
CA ARG A 375 -5.35 5.09 -7.12
C ARG A 375 -5.57 6.19 -6.09
N SER A 376 -6.08 7.33 -6.54
CA SER A 376 -6.50 8.39 -5.63
C SER A 376 -7.83 8.02 -4.95
N TYR A 377 -7.83 7.84 -3.62
CA TYR A 377 -9.08 7.79 -2.84
C TYR A 377 -9.82 9.15 -2.90
N GLY A 378 -9.11 10.21 -3.25
CA GLY A 378 -9.67 11.52 -3.62
C GLY A 378 -10.36 11.55 -4.99
N GLY A 379 -10.36 10.44 -5.73
CA GLY A 379 -10.69 10.36 -7.15
C GLY A 379 -11.99 11.04 -7.57
N LYS A 380 -13.06 10.99 -6.76
CA LYS A 380 -14.29 11.72 -7.09
C LYS A 380 -14.11 13.23 -7.05
N GLN A 381 -13.46 13.74 -6.02
CA GLN A 381 -13.23 15.20 -5.84
C GLN A 381 -12.21 15.72 -6.85
N GLU A 382 -11.19 14.94 -7.11
CA GLU A 382 -10.14 15.23 -8.09
C GLU A 382 -10.70 15.16 -9.51
N ARG A 383 -11.47 14.12 -9.84
CA ARG A 383 -12.16 14.02 -11.13
C ARG A 383 -13.12 15.19 -11.35
N ILE A 384 -13.86 15.63 -10.32
CA ILE A 384 -14.69 16.84 -10.42
C ILE A 384 -13.83 18.07 -10.71
N ARG A 385 -12.65 18.22 -10.09
CA ARG A 385 -11.74 19.33 -10.41
C ARG A 385 -11.24 19.26 -11.86
N ALA A 386 -10.85 18.10 -12.33
CA ALA A 386 -10.39 17.88 -13.70
C ALA A 386 -11.44 18.33 -14.75
N LEU A 387 -12.74 18.15 -14.47
CA LEU A 387 -13.82 18.60 -15.36
C LEU A 387 -13.80 20.12 -15.61
N ALA A 388 -13.18 20.92 -14.74
CA ALA A 388 -13.08 22.38 -14.94
C ALA A 388 -12.26 22.76 -16.18
N ASN A 389 -11.28 21.93 -16.53
CA ASN A 389 -10.35 22.17 -17.63
C ASN A 389 -10.47 21.13 -18.76
N ASP A 390 -11.33 20.12 -18.62
CA ASP A 390 -11.56 19.07 -19.62
C ASP A 390 -12.27 19.66 -20.87
N PRO A 391 -11.59 19.74 -22.03
CA PRO A 391 -12.17 20.34 -23.22
C PRO A 391 -13.33 19.52 -23.80
N SER A 392 -13.43 18.22 -23.47
CA SER A 392 -14.53 17.35 -23.88
C SER A 392 -15.86 17.69 -23.18
N GLN A 393 -15.79 18.45 -22.08
CA GLN A 393 -16.98 18.84 -21.33
C GLN A 393 -17.64 20.10 -21.87
N PRO A 394 -18.96 20.19 -21.84
CA PRO A 394 -19.68 21.42 -22.22
C PRO A 394 -19.22 22.65 -21.47
N ARG A 395 -19.16 23.80 -22.12
CA ARG A 395 -18.68 25.07 -21.53
C ARG A 395 -19.40 25.43 -20.23
N HIS A 396 -20.72 25.18 -20.14
CA HIS A 396 -21.52 25.46 -18.93
C HIS A 396 -21.12 24.55 -17.74
N VAL A 397 -20.77 23.28 -18.00
CA VAL A 397 -20.27 22.35 -16.98
C VAL A 397 -18.93 22.81 -16.43
N ARG A 398 -17.99 23.14 -17.32
CA ARG A 398 -16.67 23.66 -16.93
C ARG A 398 -16.78 24.93 -16.09
N GLY A 399 -17.64 25.86 -16.52
CA GLY A 399 -17.90 27.11 -15.80
C GLY A 399 -18.50 26.87 -14.41
N TRP A 400 -19.45 25.95 -14.31
CA TRP A 400 -20.07 25.58 -13.05
C TRP A 400 -19.06 25.00 -12.07
N VAL A 401 -18.21 24.06 -12.53
CA VAL A 401 -17.17 23.44 -11.70
C VAL A 401 -16.12 24.46 -11.24
N LYS A 402 -15.70 25.39 -12.10
CA LYS A 402 -14.81 26.51 -11.72
C LYS A 402 -15.39 27.37 -10.60
N ASN A 403 -16.67 27.70 -10.68
CA ASN A 403 -17.37 28.45 -9.62
C ASN A 403 -17.47 27.64 -8.32
N GLU A 404 -17.69 26.33 -8.41
CA GLU A 404 -17.76 25.46 -7.24
C GLU A 404 -16.39 25.33 -6.55
N ILE A 405 -15.28 25.26 -7.31
CA ILE A 405 -13.91 25.31 -6.78
C ILE A 405 -13.68 26.61 -6.02
N ARG A 406 -13.97 27.77 -6.64
CA ARG A 406 -13.85 29.09 -5.99
C ARG A 406 -14.68 29.16 -4.70
N ARG A 407 -15.90 28.63 -4.71
CA ARG A 407 -16.77 28.56 -3.52
C ARG A 407 -16.09 27.80 -2.36
N VAL A 408 -15.48 26.64 -2.64
CA VAL A 408 -14.80 25.83 -1.63
C VAL A 408 -13.57 26.56 -1.10
N GLU A 409 -12.76 27.16 -1.98
CA GLU A 409 -11.57 27.93 -1.61
C GLU A 409 -11.90 29.14 -0.73
N THR A 410 -12.93 29.93 -1.12
CA THR A 410 -13.40 31.06 -0.31
C THR A 410 -13.83 30.60 1.09
N ARG A 411 -14.56 29.48 1.19
CA ARG A 411 -14.96 28.92 2.49
C ARG A 411 -13.75 28.50 3.34
N ARG A 412 -12.72 27.92 2.73
CA ARG A 412 -11.46 27.56 3.42
C ARG A 412 -10.75 28.82 3.95
N LYS A 413 -10.64 29.85 3.13
CA LYS A 413 -10.05 31.17 3.52
C LYS A 413 -10.80 31.80 4.69
N MET A 414 -12.12 31.59 4.79
CA MET A 414 -12.97 32.06 5.89
C MET A 414 -12.94 31.13 7.12
N GLY A 415 -12.06 30.14 7.18
CA GLY A 415 -11.97 29.21 8.31
C GLY A 415 -13.17 28.24 8.47
N LYS A 416 -14.04 28.12 7.43
CA LYS A 416 -15.19 27.20 7.51
C LYS A 416 -14.73 25.76 7.35
N THR A 417 -15.19 24.87 8.22
CA THR A 417 -14.85 23.44 8.22
C THR A 417 -15.91 22.56 7.53
N THR A 418 -17.08 23.10 7.27
CA THR A 418 -18.20 22.36 6.63
C THR A 418 -18.40 22.74 5.17
N LYS A 419 -19.01 21.84 4.38
CA LYS A 419 -19.33 22.02 2.94
C LYS A 419 -18.11 22.32 2.07
N LEU A 420 -16.98 21.68 2.38
CA LEU A 420 -15.72 21.84 1.64
C LEU A 420 -15.56 20.86 0.47
N ARG A 421 -16.51 19.95 0.27
CA ARG A 421 -16.51 19.03 -0.87
C ARG A 421 -17.08 19.71 -2.11
N LEU A 422 -16.46 19.44 -3.27
CA LEU A 422 -16.98 19.84 -4.57
C LEU A 422 -18.23 19.02 -4.88
N ARG A 423 -19.26 19.68 -5.40
CA ARG A 423 -20.48 19.04 -5.87
C ARG A 423 -20.42 18.87 -7.39
N LEU A 424 -21.24 18.01 -7.94
CA LEU A 424 -21.50 17.94 -9.37
C LEU A 424 -22.61 18.95 -9.78
N PRO A 425 -22.63 19.41 -11.04
CA PRO A 425 -23.76 20.16 -11.57
C PRO A 425 -25.07 19.39 -11.35
N ARG A 426 -26.17 20.11 -11.08
CA ARG A 426 -27.48 19.46 -10.89
C ARG A 426 -27.85 18.66 -12.13
N GLY A 427 -28.36 17.45 -11.93
CA GLY A 427 -28.76 16.55 -13.02
C GLY A 427 -27.64 15.73 -13.63
N TYR A 428 -26.40 15.84 -13.13
CA TYR A 428 -25.27 15.06 -13.59
C TYR A 428 -24.73 14.13 -12.51
N ASP A 429 -24.19 12.97 -12.94
CA ASP A 429 -23.46 12.02 -12.14
C ASP A 429 -22.14 11.65 -12.83
N LEU A 430 -21.11 11.28 -12.06
CA LEU A 430 -19.92 10.61 -12.59
C LEU A 430 -20.24 9.14 -12.78
N ALA A 431 -20.31 8.71 -14.03
CA ALA A 431 -20.62 7.34 -14.43
C ALA A 431 -19.30 6.64 -14.81
N HIS A 432 -19.00 5.53 -14.17
CA HIS A 432 -17.84 4.69 -14.53
C HIS A 432 -18.02 4.15 -15.95
N TRP A 433 -16.92 4.01 -16.67
CA TRP A 433 -16.94 3.35 -17.97
C TRP A 433 -17.34 1.89 -17.80
N ARG A 434 -17.98 1.34 -18.81
CA ARG A 434 -18.42 -0.06 -18.79
C ARG A 434 -17.21 -0.99 -18.70
N GLY A 435 -17.21 -1.89 -17.72
CA GLY A 435 -16.06 -2.73 -17.39
C GLY A 435 -15.09 -2.11 -16.37
N TYR A 436 -15.24 -0.81 -16.04
CA TYR A 436 -14.43 -0.09 -15.06
C TYR A 436 -15.28 0.42 -13.88
N GLU A 437 -16.26 -0.33 -13.45
CA GLU A 437 -17.19 0.05 -12.39
C GLU A 437 -16.48 0.10 -11.02
N ASN A 438 -16.94 1.00 -10.16
CA ASN A 438 -16.41 1.12 -8.81
C ASN A 438 -16.56 -0.19 -7.99
N ALA A 439 -17.62 -0.96 -8.22
CA ALA A 439 -17.83 -2.27 -7.62
C ALA A 439 -16.73 -3.30 -7.99
N LYS A 440 -16.00 -3.07 -9.08
CA LYS A 440 -14.82 -3.83 -9.52
C LYS A 440 -13.50 -3.19 -9.07
N GLY A 441 -13.57 -2.23 -8.15
CA GLY A 441 -12.42 -1.57 -7.58
C GLY A 441 -11.80 -0.45 -8.43
N PHE A 442 -12.43 -0.01 -9.54
CA PHE A 442 -11.88 1.06 -10.35
C PHE A 442 -12.16 2.46 -9.78
N SER A 443 -11.19 3.35 -9.91
CA SER A 443 -11.27 4.73 -9.44
C SER A 443 -12.16 5.61 -10.33
N TYR A 444 -12.45 6.81 -9.85
CA TYR A 444 -13.19 7.81 -10.64
C TYR A 444 -12.42 8.37 -11.86
N THR A 445 -11.16 8.01 -12.07
CA THR A 445 -10.41 8.30 -13.30
C THR A 445 -11.12 7.73 -14.54
N PHE A 446 -11.68 6.52 -14.39
CA PHE A 446 -12.44 5.84 -15.46
C PHE A 446 -13.92 6.23 -15.46
N THR A 447 -14.21 7.53 -15.33
CA THR A 447 -15.58 8.04 -15.35
C THR A 447 -15.77 9.13 -16.39
N SER A 448 -16.98 9.18 -16.95
CA SER A 448 -17.48 10.32 -17.72
C SER A 448 -18.62 11.00 -16.99
N LEU A 449 -18.74 12.30 -17.22
CA LEU A 449 -19.90 13.03 -16.71
C LEU A 449 -21.11 12.72 -17.60
N LEU A 450 -22.13 12.07 -17.04
CA LEU A 450 -23.38 11.77 -17.71
C LEU A 450 -24.54 12.49 -17.04
N THR A 451 -25.60 12.75 -17.79
CA THR A 451 -26.86 13.12 -17.16
C THR A 451 -27.35 11.98 -16.28
N ARG A 452 -27.99 12.32 -15.17
CA ARG A 452 -28.51 11.32 -14.21
C ARG A 452 -29.48 10.33 -14.86
N VAL A 453 -30.22 10.78 -15.86
CA VAL A 453 -31.12 9.92 -16.63
C VAL A 453 -30.35 8.87 -17.42
N LEU A 454 -29.31 9.26 -18.18
CA LEU A 454 -28.45 8.35 -18.94
C LEU A 454 -27.71 7.37 -18.03
N HIS A 455 -27.18 7.85 -16.90
CA HIS A 455 -26.48 7.00 -15.93
C HIS A 455 -27.40 5.92 -15.36
N ARG A 456 -28.64 6.27 -14.99
CA ARG A 456 -29.62 5.29 -14.49
C ARG A 456 -30.04 4.28 -15.57
N LEU A 457 -30.20 4.72 -16.82
CA LEU A 457 -30.50 3.82 -17.94
C LEU A 457 -29.34 2.86 -18.21
N GLN A 458 -28.09 3.32 -18.13
CA GLN A 458 -26.92 2.46 -18.24
C GLN A 458 -26.92 1.39 -17.15
N HIS A 459 -27.13 1.77 -15.88
CA HIS A 459 -27.23 0.82 -14.76
C HIS A 459 -28.36 -0.22 -14.96
N LYS A 460 -29.51 0.22 -15.44
CA LYS A 460 -30.63 -0.69 -15.74
C LYS A 460 -30.26 -1.72 -16.81
N LYS A 461 -29.57 -1.29 -17.87
CA LYS A 461 -29.10 -2.17 -18.96
C LYS A 461 -28.00 -3.14 -18.49
N ASP A 462 -27.04 -2.67 -17.71
CA ASP A 462 -25.84 -3.41 -17.32
C ASP A 462 -26.01 -4.14 -15.96
N ASN A 463 -27.20 -4.10 -15.36
CA ASN A 463 -27.47 -4.64 -14.02
C ASN A 463 -26.41 -4.15 -12.98
N GLY A 464 -26.19 -2.83 -12.94
CA GLY A 464 -25.19 -2.21 -12.06
C GLY A 464 -23.74 -2.56 -12.43
N GLY A 465 -23.46 -2.85 -13.69
CA GLY A 465 -22.13 -3.22 -14.19
C GLY A 465 -21.82 -4.72 -14.13
N ARG A 466 -22.64 -5.54 -13.46
CA ARG A 466 -22.40 -6.98 -13.27
C ARG A 466 -22.39 -7.81 -14.55
N ARG A 467 -23.03 -7.32 -15.61
CA ARG A 467 -23.11 -8.02 -16.93
C ARG A 467 -21.95 -7.71 -17.86
N GLN A 468 -21.01 -6.84 -17.46
CA GLN A 468 -19.89 -6.45 -18.31
C GLN A 468 -18.65 -7.27 -17.98
N PRO A 469 -17.92 -7.78 -19.02
CA PRO A 469 -16.64 -8.43 -18.79
C PRO A 469 -15.61 -7.43 -18.26
N LEU A 470 -14.62 -7.91 -17.50
CA LEU A 470 -13.52 -7.11 -16.97
C LEU A 470 -12.62 -6.49 -18.05
N ARG A 471 -12.73 -6.95 -19.30
CA ARG A 471 -11.93 -6.42 -20.41
C ARG A 471 -12.65 -5.23 -21.05
N ALA A 472 -12.13 -4.05 -20.78
CA ALA A 472 -12.40 -2.92 -21.64
C ALA A 472 -11.54 -3.03 -22.89
N SER A 473 -12.14 -3.36 -24.01
CA SER A 473 -11.53 -2.98 -25.29
C SER A 473 -11.47 -1.44 -25.36
N LYS A 474 -10.54 -0.86 -26.15
CA LYS A 474 -10.46 0.60 -26.40
C LYS A 474 -11.81 1.23 -26.87
N LYS A 475 -12.84 0.43 -27.12
CA LYS A 475 -14.21 0.81 -27.50
C LYS A 475 -15.23 0.82 -26.35
N CYS A 476 -14.83 0.53 -25.12
CA CYS A 476 -15.74 0.49 -23.96
C CYS A 476 -15.86 1.85 -23.27
N GLY A 477 -16.28 2.88 -23.98
CA GLY A 477 -16.83 4.09 -23.37
C GLY A 477 -18.24 3.85 -22.81
N ASN A 478 -18.79 4.86 -22.10
CA ASN A 478 -20.18 4.85 -21.72
C ASN A 478 -21.09 4.78 -22.95
N LEU A 479 -22.27 4.15 -22.79
CA LEU A 479 -23.26 4.12 -23.86
C LEU A 479 -23.68 5.55 -24.24
N THR A 480 -23.74 5.81 -25.54
CA THR A 480 -24.31 7.05 -26.04
C THR A 480 -25.84 7.04 -25.88
N GLU A 481 -26.46 8.21 -25.91
CA GLU A 481 -27.92 8.32 -25.86
C GLU A 481 -28.60 7.53 -26.98
N GLN A 482 -28.02 7.54 -28.19
CA GLN A 482 -28.51 6.79 -29.32
C GLN A 482 -28.44 5.27 -29.10
N GLN A 483 -27.30 4.76 -28.61
CA GLN A 483 -27.14 3.35 -28.27
C GLN A 483 -28.09 2.86 -27.19
N ILE A 484 -28.48 3.73 -26.27
CA ILE A 484 -29.48 3.42 -25.25
C ILE A 484 -30.88 3.40 -25.84
N LYS A 485 -31.22 4.32 -26.76
CA LYS A 485 -32.51 4.34 -27.45
C LYS A 485 -32.68 3.13 -28.37
N ASP A 486 -31.66 2.76 -29.13
CA ASP A 486 -31.68 1.62 -30.06
C ASP A 486 -31.81 0.28 -29.35
N SER A 487 -31.39 0.20 -28.08
CA SER A 487 -31.54 -1.01 -27.27
C SER A 487 -32.95 -1.22 -26.67
N ARG A 488 -33.87 -0.31 -26.94
CA ARG A 488 -35.29 -0.39 -26.51
C ARG A 488 -36.21 -0.91 -27.61
N LYS A 489 -35.72 -1.04 -28.85
CA LYS A 489 -36.36 -1.77 -29.91
C LYS A 489 -35.97 -3.26 -29.85
#